data_5fef3db57d828fb4e4aeea949f345dc4
#
_entry.id   5fef3db57d828fb4e4aeea949f345dc4
#
_cell.length_a   1.000
_cell.length_b   1.000
_cell.length_c   1.000
_cell.angle_alpha   90.00
_cell.angle_beta   90.00
_cell.angle_gamma   90.00
#
_symmetry.space_group_name_H-M   'P 1'
#
loop_
_entity.id
_entity.type
_entity.pdbx_description
1 polymer ?
#
loop_
_entity_poly.entity_id
_entity_poly.type
_entity_poly.pdbx_seq_one_letter_code
_entity_poly.pdbx_strand_id
1 'polypeptide(L)'
;MIKLIGHAKKLENGKITATVRPTLVSRESILSDVNGVFNAIMINGDQTGDVMFYGKGAGKQATASAVAADIIDCAKHLENRKYLFWEDGADDYVDNSADEPTVLYISIKSDDFNALEAQFEKAFPSVSVVKNKFRGEIAFLTGCERESVIRKKLDGFGGLKSIKILHTLGIRG
;
A
#
# COMPACT_ATOMS: atom_id res chain seq x y z
N MET A 1 7.31 -1.62 -9.21
CA MET A 1 8.35 -0.99 -8.34
C MET A 1 7.93 -1.15 -6.88
N ILE A 2 8.89 -1.16 -5.93
CA ILE A 2 8.54 -1.19 -4.50
C ILE A 2 8.59 0.24 -3.96
N LYS A 3 7.51 0.69 -3.35
CA LYS A 3 7.35 2.02 -2.73
C LYS A 3 6.88 1.84 -1.29
N LEU A 4 7.24 2.78 -0.41
CA LEU A 4 6.63 2.89 0.91
C LEU A 4 5.32 3.66 0.74
N ILE A 5 4.20 2.99 0.96
CA ILE A 5 2.85 3.55 0.77
C ILE A 5 2.15 3.66 2.11
N GLY A 6 1.71 4.87 2.46
CA GLY A 6 0.67 5.10 3.45
C GLY A 6 -0.69 4.98 2.77
N HIS A 7 -1.58 4.18 3.31
CA HIS A 7 -2.93 3.98 2.80
C HIS A 7 -3.94 4.12 3.92
N ALA A 8 -4.95 4.94 3.71
CA ALA A 8 -6.09 5.06 4.59
C ALA A 8 -7.38 4.91 3.77
N LYS A 9 -8.35 4.21 4.32
CA LYS A 9 -9.64 3.94 3.66
C LYS A 9 -10.76 3.99 4.69
N LYS A 10 -11.83 4.68 4.33
CA LYS A 10 -13.09 4.63 5.08
C LYS A 10 -13.85 3.36 4.71
N LEU A 11 -14.29 2.63 5.70
CA LEU A 11 -15.05 1.40 5.55
C LEU A 11 -16.55 1.69 5.54
N GLU A 12 -17.36 0.74 5.05
CA GLU A 12 -18.83 0.84 5.03
C GLU A 12 -19.44 0.96 6.43
N ASN A 13 -18.80 0.39 7.45
CA ASN A 13 -19.21 0.49 8.86
C ASN A 13 -18.84 1.84 9.50
N GLY A 14 -18.29 2.79 8.74
CA GLY A 14 -17.89 4.11 9.20
C GLY A 14 -16.51 4.18 9.87
N LYS A 15 -15.87 3.04 10.16
CA LYS A 15 -14.48 2.97 10.65
C LYS A 15 -13.49 3.27 9.53
N ILE A 16 -12.24 3.42 9.89
CA ILE A 16 -11.14 3.59 8.94
C ILE A 16 -10.11 2.47 9.09
N THR A 17 -9.47 2.12 7.99
CA THR A 17 -8.20 1.39 8.04
C THR A 17 -7.06 2.34 7.68
N ALA A 18 -5.92 2.18 8.33
CA ALA A 18 -4.72 2.95 8.05
C ALA A 18 -3.49 2.05 8.14
N THR A 19 -2.66 2.07 7.11
CA THR A 19 -1.45 1.24 7.04
C THR A 19 -0.31 2.01 6.41
N VAL A 20 0.92 1.73 6.85
CA VAL A 20 2.15 2.19 6.18
C VAL A 20 3.03 0.97 5.96
N ARG A 21 3.29 0.65 4.70
CA ARG A 21 4.03 -0.58 4.37
C ARG A 21 4.73 -0.51 3.00
N PRO A 22 5.83 -1.27 2.81
CA PRO A 22 6.39 -1.48 1.48
C PRO A 22 5.38 -2.20 0.58
N THR A 23 5.10 -1.60 -0.57
CA THR A 23 4.07 -2.06 -1.50
C THR A 23 4.65 -2.17 -2.90
N LEU A 24 4.34 -3.25 -3.61
CA LEU A 24 4.67 -3.44 -5.01
C LEU A 24 3.66 -2.67 -5.86
N VAL A 25 4.11 -1.60 -6.49
CA VAL A 25 3.28 -0.71 -7.31
C VAL A 25 3.45 -1.03 -8.79
N SER A 26 2.34 -1.13 -9.54
CA SER A 26 2.38 -1.28 -11.00
C SER A 26 3.13 -0.12 -11.65
N ARG A 27 3.83 -0.39 -12.74
CA ARG A 27 4.47 0.65 -13.55
C ARG A 27 3.46 1.56 -14.25
N GLU A 28 2.25 1.10 -14.44
CA GLU A 28 1.14 1.88 -15.02
C GLU A 28 0.52 2.86 -14.00
N SER A 29 0.81 2.66 -12.72
CA SER A 29 0.34 3.58 -11.68
C SER A 29 1.16 4.87 -11.68
N ILE A 30 0.48 6.01 -11.64
CA ILE A 30 1.11 7.33 -11.52
C ILE A 30 2.00 7.45 -10.26
N LEU A 31 1.73 6.68 -9.21
CA LEU A 31 2.57 6.61 -8.01
C LEU A 31 3.94 5.97 -8.28
N SER A 32 4.11 5.22 -9.37
CA SER A 32 5.39 4.61 -9.72
C SER A 32 6.47 5.64 -10.01
N ASP A 33 6.08 6.79 -10.57
CA ASP A 33 7.00 7.86 -11.00
C ASP A 33 7.37 8.85 -9.89
N VAL A 34 6.79 8.70 -8.71
CA VAL A 34 7.14 9.52 -7.55
C VAL A 34 8.47 9.06 -6.97
N ASN A 35 9.56 9.79 -7.23
CA ASN A 35 10.93 9.40 -6.87
C ASN A 35 11.71 10.54 -6.22
N GLY A 36 12.78 10.19 -5.50
CA GLY A 36 13.74 11.14 -4.92
C GLY A 36 13.11 12.02 -3.85
N VAL A 37 13.19 13.33 -4.02
CA VAL A 37 12.67 14.33 -3.07
C VAL A 37 11.17 14.62 -3.24
N PHE A 38 10.55 14.00 -4.23
CA PHE A 38 9.13 14.20 -4.49
C PHE A 38 8.27 13.27 -3.65
N ASN A 39 7.13 13.79 -3.24
CA ASN A 39 6.07 13.07 -2.56
C ASN A 39 4.76 13.24 -3.35
N ALA A 40 3.86 12.32 -3.17
CA ALA A 40 2.51 12.43 -3.71
C ALA A 40 1.48 11.99 -2.67
N ILE A 41 0.33 12.64 -2.70
CA ILE A 41 -0.88 12.22 -1.99
C ILE A 41 -1.94 11.99 -3.06
N MET A 42 -2.44 10.78 -3.14
CA MET A 42 -3.53 10.42 -4.04
C MET A 42 -4.80 10.22 -3.23
N ILE A 43 -5.86 10.88 -3.66
CA ILE A 43 -7.19 10.79 -3.05
C ILE A 43 -8.12 10.21 -4.09
N ASN A 44 -8.77 9.10 -3.77
CA ASN A 44 -9.83 8.54 -4.58
C ASN A 44 -11.19 8.97 -4.00
N GLY A 45 -11.88 9.84 -4.71
CA GLY A 45 -13.21 10.32 -4.34
C GLY A 45 -14.29 9.68 -5.22
N ASP A 46 -15.44 9.45 -4.65
CA ASP A 46 -16.61 8.84 -5.32
C ASP A 46 -17.14 9.69 -6.49
N GLN A 47 -16.99 11.00 -6.42
CA GLN A 47 -17.44 11.92 -7.47
C GLN A 47 -16.31 12.41 -8.39
N THR A 48 -15.11 12.58 -7.85
CA THR A 48 -13.97 13.15 -8.58
C THR A 48 -13.05 12.10 -9.18
N GLY A 49 -13.17 10.83 -8.74
CA GLY A 49 -12.19 9.80 -9.05
C GLY A 49 -10.83 10.08 -8.41
N ASP A 50 -9.76 9.71 -9.10
CA ASP A 50 -8.40 9.88 -8.59
C ASP A 50 -7.90 11.30 -8.78
N VAL A 51 -7.56 11.96 -7.67
CA VAL A 51 -6.90 13.27 -7.63
C VAL A 51 -5.54 13.10 -6.97
N MET A 52 -4.49 13.63 -7.57
CA MET A 52 -3.14 13.55 -7.04
C MET A 52 -2.53 14.93 -6.81
N PHE A 53 -2.00 15.12 -5.61
CA PHE A 53 -1.12 16.24 -5.27
C PHE A 53 0.32 15.74 -5.33
N TYR A 54 1.15 16.40 -6.11
CA TYR A 54 2.54 16.02 -6.33
C TYR A 54 3.46 17.22 -6.14
N GLY A 55 4.53 17.04 -5.37
CA GLY A 55 5.47 18.12 -5.13
C GLY A 55 6.68 17.69 -4.30
N LYS A 56 7.60 18.62 -4.11
CA LYS A 56 8.74 18.41 -3.20
C LYS A 56 8.23 18.47 -1.76
N GLY A 57 8.20 17.35 -1.08
CA GLY A 57 7.77 17.25 0.34
C GLY A 57 8.90 17.56 1.32
N ALA A 58 10.16 17.47 0.89
CA ALA A 58 11.32 17.70 1.73
C ALA A 58 12.27 18.72 1.09
N GLY A 59 13.03 19.39 1.95
CA GLY A 59 14.04 20.35 1.55
C GLY A 59 13.85 21.74 2.21
N LYS A 60 14.96 22.37 2.54
CA LYS A 60 14.99 23.65 3.28
C LYS A 60 14.07 24.71 2.67
N GLN A 61 14.14 24.91 1.35
CA GLN A 61 13.34 25.94 0.67
C GLN A 61 11.85 25.57 0.59
N ALA A 62 11.52 24.32 0.29
CA ALA A 62 10.14 23.88 0.21
C ALA A 62 9.43 24.02 1.56
N THR A 63 10.08 23.60 2.64
CA THR A 63 9.56 23.73 4.00
C THR A 63 9.43 25.19 4.42
N ALA A 64 10.45 26.00 4.18
CA ALA A 64 10.40 27.43 4.52
C ALA A 64 9.29 28.17 3.78
N SER A 65 9.08 27.85 2.49
CA SER A 65 8.00 28.45 1.69
C SER A 65 6.62 28.08 2.22
N ALA A 66 6.41 26.81 2.61
CA ALA A 66 5.15 26.36 3.17
C ALA A 66 4.84 27.06 4.52
N VAL A 67 5.82 27.11 5.42
CA VAL A 67 5.68 27.81 6.72
C VAL A 67 5.38 29.30 6.51
N ALA A 68 6.10 29.97 5.60
CA ALA A 68 5.85 31.39 5.30
C ALA A 68 4.44 31.61 4.71
N ALA A 69 3.99 30.72 3.84
CA ALA A 69 2.63 30.79 3.28
C ALA A 69 1.56 30.64 4.36
N ASP A 70 1.72 29.71 5.29
CA ASP A 70 0.79 29.49 6.40
C ASP A 70 0.76 30.69 7.36
N ILE A 71 1.91 31.30 7.66
CA ILE A 71 1.98 32.52 8.47
C ILE A 71 1.22 33.67 7.79
N ILE A 72 1.43 33.87 6.48
CA ILE A 72 0.74 34.92 5.71
C ILE A 72 -0.77 34.63 5.66
N ASP A 73 -1.18 33.38 5.45
CA ASP A 73 -2.58 33.00 5.46
C ASP A 73 -3.23 33.28 6.81
N CYS A 74 -2.59 32.89 7.89
CA CYS A 74 -3.07 33.18 9.25
C CYS A 74 -3.19 34.69 9.49
N ALA A 75 -2.19 35.49 9.11
CA ALA A 75 -2.22 36.94 9.30
C ALA A 75 -3.35 37.62 8.50
N LYS A 76 -3.65 37.12 7.29
CA LYS A 76 -4.74 37.66 6.45
C LYS A 76 -6.13 37.26 6.94
N HIS A 77 -6.24 36.18 7.70
CA HIS A 77 -7.51 35.56 8.07
C HIS A 77 -7.69 35.43 9.59
N LEU A 78 -7.14 36.38 10.35
CA LEU A 78 -7.24 36.38 11.82
C LEU A 78 -8.69 36.39 12.34
N GLU A 79 -9.58 37.08 11.64
CA GLU A 79 -10.98 37.23 11.99
C GLU A 79 -11.89 36.10 11.47
N ASN A 80 -11.37 35.28 10.56
CA ASN A 80 -12.16 34.20 9.95
C ASN A 80 -12.19 32.99 10.85
N ARG A 81 -13.38 32.61 11.28
CA ARG A 81 -13.58 31.32 11.97
C ARG A 81 -13.34 30.18 10.99
N LYS A 82 -12.27 29.42 11.21
CA LYS A 82 -12.06 28.13 10.59
C LYS A 82 -12.92 27.12 11.33
N TYR A 83 -14.01 26.68 10.73
CA TYR A 83 -14.94 25.70 11.32
C TYR A 83 -14.39 24.26 11.28
N LEU A 84 -13.08 24.11 11.32
CA LEU A 84 -12.42 22.81 11.43
C LEU A 84 -12.03 22.59 12.89
N PHE A 85 -12.78 21.76 13.56
CA PHE A 85 -12.50 21.36 14.94
C PHE A 85 -11.92 19.95 14.92
N TRP A 86 -10.94 19.72 15.78
CA TRP A 86 -10.48 18.37 16.09
C TRP A 86 -11.48 17.77 17.09
N GLU A 87 -11.94 16.58 16.78
CA GLU A 87 -12.78 15.78 17.66
C GLU A 87 -12.00 14.53 18.04
N ASP A 88 -12.13 14.11 19.28
CA ASP A 88 -11.56 12.84 19.71
C ASP A 88 -12.33 11.70 19.04
N GLY A 89 -11.61 10.83 18.36
CA GLY A 89 -12.17 9.61 17.79
C GLY A 89 -12.52 8.61 18.89
N ALA A 90 -13.48 7.74 18.63
CA ALA A 90 -13.72 6.59 19.51
C ALA A 90 -12.50 5.65 19.52
N ASP A 91 -12.24 4.97 20.63
CA ASP A 91 -11.08 4.07 20.79
C ASP A 91 -11.03 2.95 19.72
N ASP A 92 -12.17 2.58 19.17
CA ASP A 92 -12.33 1.55 18.14
C ASP A 92 -12.55 2.12 16.72
N TYR A 93 -12.28 3.41 16.50
CA TYR A 93 -12.50 4.07 15.22
C TYR A 93 -11.58 3.54 14.11
N VAL A 94 -10.34 3.17 14.46
CA VAL A 94 -9.42 2.52 13.54
C VAL A 94 -9.63 1.00 13.60
N ASP A 95 -10.04 0.43 12.49
CA ASP A 95 -10.18 -1.02 12.37
C ASP A 95 -8.80 -1.63 12.10
N ASN A 96 -8.34 -2.46 13.03
CA ASN A 96 -7.07 -3.18 12.91
C ASN A 96 -7.20 -4.46 12.07
N SER A 97 -8.40 -4.82 11.64
CA SER A 97 -8.60 -5.93 10.73
C SER A 97 -8.05 -5.58 9.35
N ALA A 98 -6.77 -5.83 9.15
CA ALA A 98 -6.13 -5.78 7.83
C ALA A 98 -6.67 -6.88 6.89
N ASP A 99 -7.91 -7.32 7.10
CA ASP A 99 -8.51 -8.48 6.42
C ASP A 99 -9.31 -8.07 5.18
N GLU A 100 -8.88 -6.99 4.53
CA GLU A 100 -9.43 -6.63 3.23
C GLU A 100 -8.93 -7.55 2.11
N PRO A 101 -9.76 -7.80 1.08
CA PRO A 101 -9.31 -8.50 -0.12
C PRO A 101 -8.09 -7.80 -0.72
N THR A 102 -7.02 -8.53 -0.92
CA THR A 102 -5.75 -8.00 -1.43
C THR A 102 -5.06 -9.02 -2.33
N VAL A 103 -4.20 -8.53 -3.20
CA VAL A 103 -3.27 -9.35 -3.97
C VAL A 103 -1.91 -9.25 -3.27
N LEU A 104 -1.31 -10.37 -2.94
CA LEU A 104 0.03 -10.41 -2.33
C LEU A 104 1.06 -10.88 -3.35
N TYR A 105 2.20 -10.21 -3.36
CA TYR A 105 3.42 -10.70 -3.98
C TYR A 105 4.20 -11.51 -2.95
N ILE A 106 4.48 -12.76 -3.24
CA ILE A 106 5.17 -13.70 -2.36
C ILE A 106 6.41 -14.18 -3.08
N SER A 107 7.60 -13.87 -2.57
CA SER A 107 8.88 -14.37 -3.10
C SER A 107 9.51 -15.36 -2.14
N ILE A 108 9.94 -16.49 -2.67
CA ILE A 108 10.46 -17.63 -1.92
C ILE A 108 11.76 -18.09 -2.55
N LYS A 109 12.76 -18.36 -1.73
CA LYS A 109 13.96 -19.07 -2.16
C LYS A 109 13.70 -20.57 -2.16
N SER A 110 13.99 -21.22 -3.28
CA SER A 110 13.85 -22.66 -3.42
C SER A 110 14.91 -23.22 -4.38
N ASP A 111 15.30 -24.44 -4.11
CA ASP A 111 16.13 -25.22 -5.02
C ASP A 111 15.28 -26.03 -6.02
N ASP A 112 14.00 -26.25 -5.73
CA ASP A 112 13.03 -26.91 -6.60
C ASP A 112 11.81 -26.01 -6.91
N PHE A 113 11.91 -25.32 -8.04
CA PHE A 113 10.88 -24.42 -8.52
C PHE A 113 9.61 -25.14 -8.98
N ASN A 114 9.76 -26.34 -9.56
CA ASN A 114 8.62 -27.04 -10.16
C ASN A 114 7.70 -27.62 -9.07
N ALA A 115 8.31 -28.22 -8.04
CA ALA A 115 7.53 -28.74 -6.90
C ALA A 115 6.80 -27.59 -6.17
N LEU A 116 7.48 -26.46 -5.98
CA LEU A 116 6.89 -25.31 -5.30
C LEU A 116 5.76 -24.67 -6.13
N GLU A 117 5.95 -24.53 -7.43
CA GLU A 117 4.93 -24.02 -8.35
C GLU A 117 3.66 -24.87 -8.29
N ALA A 118 3.79 -26.19 -8.41
CA ALA A 118 2.64 -27.12 -8.35
C ALA A 118 1.90 -27.04 -6.98
N GLN A 119 2.63 -26.85 -5.89
CA GLN A 119 2.02 -26.66 -4.57
C GLN A 119 1.25 -25.34 -4.49
N PHE A 120 1.80 -24.24 -5.03
CA PHE A 120 1.15 -22.94 -5.02
C PHE A 120 -0.09 -22.91 -5.92
N GLU A 121 -0.02 -23.46 -7.13
CA GLU A 121 -1.16 -23.58 -8.03
C GLU A 121 -2.33 -24.37 -7.40
N LYS A 122 -2.02 -25.40 -6.64
CA LYS A 122 -3.02 -26.17 -5.89
C LYS A 122 -3.67 -25.36 -4.76
N ALA A 123 -2.90 -24.55 -4.05
CA ALA A 123 -3.38 -23.76 -2.91
C ALA A 123 -4.06 -22.45 -3.32
N PHE A 124 -3.64 -21.87 -4.44
CA PHE A 124 -4.09 -20.58 -4.96
C PHE A 124 -4.54 -20.72 -6.41
N PRO A 125 -5.83 -20.97 -6.68
CA PRO A 125 -6.32 -21.23 -8.04
C PRO A 125 -6.06 -20.11 -9.07
N SER A 126 -5.87 -18.89 -8.61
CA SER A 126 -5.62 -17.72 -9.46
C SER A 126 -4.23 -17.13 -9.23
N VAL A 127 -3.21 -17.99 -9.11
CA VAL A 127 -1.84 -17.54 -8.89
C VAL A 127 -1.14 -17.24 -10.21
N SER A 128 -0.42 -16.13 -10.29
CA SER A 128 0.51 -15.82 -11.38
C SER A 128 1.94 -16.05 -10.92
N VAL A 129 2.74 -16.77 -11.71
CA VAL A 129 4.09 -17.17 -11.35
C VAL A 129 5.13 -16.34 -12.07
N VAL A 130 6.11 -15.82 -11.34
CA VAL A 130 7.25 -15.07 -11.87
C VAL A 130 8.54 -15.78 -11.47
N LYS A 131 9.22 -16.40 -12.42
CA LYS A 131 10.47 -17.12 -12.18
C LYS A 131 11.69 -16.22 -12.34
N ASN A 132 12.46 -16.01 -11.28
CA ASN A 132 13.74 -15.33 -11.32
C ASN A 132 14.88 -16.32 -11.07
N LYS A 133 15.31 -16.99 -12.14
CA LYS A 133 16.37 -18.01 -12.08
C LYS A 133 17.72 -17.47 -11.60
N PHE A 134 18.01 -16.19 -11.81
CA PHE A 134 19.31 -15.59 -11.42
C PHE A 134 19.51 -15.44 -9.92
N ARG A 135 18.43 -15.41 -9.14
CA ARG A 135 18.49 -15.25 -7.68
C ARG A 135 18.13 -16.50 -6.90
N GLY A 136 17.78 -17.60 -7.60
CA GLY A 136 17.23 -18.78 -6.93
C GLY A 136 15.91 -18.47 -6.22
N GLU A 137 15.13 -17.52 -6.75
CA GLU A 137 13.85 -17.06 -6.20
C GLU A 137 12.75 -17.34 -7.20
N ILE A 138 11.64 -17.87 -6.69
CA ILE A 138 10.37 -17.94 -7.40
C ILE A 138 9.39 -16.99 -6.70
N ALA A 139 8.62 -16.26 -7.47
CA ALA A 139 7.66 -15.31 -6.94
C ALA A 139 6.27 -15.60 -7.48
N PHE A 140 5.29 -15.34 -6.66
CA PHE A 140 3.88 -15.57 -6.92
C PHE A 140 3.08 -14.29 -6.66
N LEU A 141 2.12 -14.00 -7.52
CA LEU A 141 1.04 -13.07 -7.25
C LEU A 141 -0.20 -13.88 -6.93
N THR A 142 -0.77 -13.70 -5.76
CA THR A 142 -2.01 -14.39 -5.39
C THR A 142 -3.21 -13.80 -6.14
N GLY A 143 -4.30 -14.54 -6.22
CA GLY A 143 -5.59 -13.93 -6.52
C GLY A 143 -6.00 -12.94 -5.43
N CYS A 144 -7.04 -12.17 -5.70
CA CYS A 144 -7.60 -11.21 -4.74
C CYS A 144 -8.40 -11.98 -3.67
N GLU A 145 -7.80 -12.19 -2.52
CA GLU A 145 -8.39 -12.88 -1.36
C GLU A 145 -8.12 -12.07 -0.09
N ARG A 146 -8.82 -12.39 1.00
CA ARG A 146 -8.53 -11.81 2.32
C ARG A 146 -7.12 -12.22 2.78
N GLU A 147 -6.36 -11.26 3.28
CA GLU A 147 -4.98 -11.52 3.73
C GLU A 147 -4.89 -12.64 4.76
N SER A 148 -5.84 -12.72 5.70
CA SER A 148 -5.91 -13.80 6.70
C SER A 148 -6.03 -15.18 6.07
N VAL A 149 -6.79 -15.30 4.98
CA VAL A 149 -6.94 -16.56 4.24
C VAL A 149 -5.64 -16.93 3.53
N ILE A 150 -5.01 -15.95 2.86
CA ILE A 150 -3.74 -16.18 2.18
C ILE A 150 -2.66 -16.62 3.19
N ARG A 151 -2.57 -15.96 4.35
CA ARG A 151 -1.60 -16.34 5.39
C ARG A 151 -1.83 -17.73 5.94
N LYS A 152 -3.07 -18.11 6.22
CA LYS A 152 -3.39 -19.49 6.65
C LYS A 152 -3.00 -20.54 5.62
N LYS A 153 -3.18 -20.25 4.33
CA LYS A 153 -2.72 -21.13 3.26
C LYS A 153 -1.20 -21.26 3.28
N LEU A 154 -0.48 -20.13 3.48
CA LEU A 154 0.99 -20.11 3.54
C LEU A 154 1.54 -20.90 4.74
N ASP A 155 0.89 -20.84 5.90
CA ASP A 155 1.29 -21.60 7.09
C ASP A 155 1.25 -23.12 6.85
N GLY A 156 0.42 -23.57 5.91
CA GLY A 156 0.38 -24.96 5.47
C GLY A 156 1.60 -25.41 4.65
N PHE A 157 2.43 -24.48 4.17
CA PHE A 157 3.66 -24.79 3.44
C PHE A 157 4.82 -24.93 4.43
N GLY A 158 4.99 -26.09 5.03
CA GLY A 158 6.08 -26.38 5.96
C GLY A 158 7.45 -26.26 5.28
N GLY A 159 8.43 -25.66 5.96
CA GLY A 159 9.83 -25.66 5.56
C GLY A 159 10.24 -24.63 4.49
N LEU A 160 9.41 -23.67 4.17
CA LEU A 160 9.77 -22.59 3.23
C LEU A 160 10.90 -21.74 3.80
N LYS A 161 12.05 -21.70 3.11
CA LYS A 161 13.18 -20.85 3.45
C LYS A 161 12.98 -19.45 2.91
N SER A 162 13.12 -18.42 3.74
CA SER A 162 13.16 -17.02 3.30
C SER A 162 11.97 -16.56 2.46
N ILE A 163 10.80 -16.43 3.09
CA ILE A 163 9.60 -15.85 2.47
C ILE A 163 9.64 -14.33 2.58
N LYS A 164 9.40 -13.63 1.48
CA LYS A 164 9.15 -12.18 1.44
C LYS A 164 7.74 -11.95 0.95
N ILE A 165 6.95 -11.22 1.70
CA ILE A 165 5.57 -10.88 1.35
C ILE A 165 5.46 -9.36 1.18
N LEU A 166 4.91 -8.93 0.06
CA LEU A 166 4.61 -7.53 -0.23
C LEU A 166 3.15 -7.39 -0.65
N HIS A 167 2.52 -6.34 -0.18
CA HIS A 167 1.23 -5.93 -0.72
C HIS A 167 1.40 -5.36 -2.13
N THR A 168 0.33 -5.36 -2.91
CA THR A 168 0.34 -4.81 -4.26
C THR A 168 -0.63 -3.65 -4.39
N LEU A 169 -0.34 -2.74 -5.31
CA LEU A 169 -1.22 -1.63 -5.68
C LEU A 169 -1.29 -1.53 -7.19
N GLY A 170 -2.51 -1.58 -7.73
CA GLY A 170 -2.74 -1.53 -9.18
C GLY A 170 -2.23 -2.77 -9.94
N ILE A 171 -1.94 -3.86 -9.24
CA ILE A 171 -1.56 -5.14 -9.83
C ILE A 171 -2.73 -6.10 -9.65
N ARG A 172 -3.20 -6.66 -10.76
CA ARG A 172 -4.21 -7.71 -10.76
C ARG A 172 -3.50 -9.06 -10.78
N GLY A 173 -3.92 -9.98 -9.91
CA GLY A 173 -3.46 -11.35 -9.89
C GLY A 173 -4.08 -12.18 -11.00
#